data_b4eb0d0f245b7455da544972e7428b09
#
_entry.id   b4eb0d0f245b7455da544972e7428b09
#
_cell.length_a   1.000
_cell.length_b   1.000
_cell.length_c   1.000
_cell.angle_alpha   90.00
_cell.angle_beta   90.00
_cell.angle_gamma   90.00
#
_symmetry.space_group_name_H-M   'P 1'
#
loop_
_entity.id
_entity.type
_entity.pdbx_description
1 polymer ?
#
loop_
_entity_poly.entity_id
_entity_poly.type
_entity_poly.pdbx_seq_one_letter_code
_entity_poly.pdbx_strand_id
1 'polypeptide(L)'
;MKDMKDTERRRPLPDAEADGVIEGRNAVIEALRVGTAIDKIYIAKGETDKTLGHVASRARDAGIVVVEADRRKLDGISRTHAHQGVIALAAVREYVTVESILSAAAERGEPPLLVVCDEISDPHNLGAILRTAECAGAHGVIIPKRRSAGLTAVVAKTSAGAVSYIPVARVANIPSLLKDLKKQGVWVFGTAADGTTDLYTADLKGPAAIVIGSEGSGMTRLVSENCDFLVSIPMKGRISSLNASAAAAILLYEAVRQRS
;
A
#
# COMPACT_ATOMS: atom_id res chain seq x y z
N MET A 1 33.88 -43.92 9.58
CA MET A 1 34.44 -42.57 9.31
C MET A 1 33.26 -41.66 8.96
N LYS A 2 33.11 -40.66 9.77
CA LYS A 2 31.96 -39.83 10.11
C LYS A 2 31.28 -39.10 8.98
N ASP A 3 29.94 -39.14 9.04
CA ASP A 3 28.98 -38.25 8.42
C ASP A 3 29.40 -36.78 8.41
N MET A 4 29.42 -36.17 7.25
CA MET A 4 29.29 -34.73 7.09
C MET A 4 27.88 -34.45 6.54
N LYS A 5 26.96 -34.17 7.47
CA LYS A 5 25.65 -33.62 7.17
C LYS A 5 25.81 -32.21 6.62
N ASP A 6 25.33 -32.06 5.40
CA ASP A 6 25.16 -30.81 4.68
C ASP A 6 24.20 -29.90 5.49
N THR A 7 24.77 -28.93 6.18
CA THR A 7 24.04 -27.84 6.82
C THR A 7 23.86 -26.75 5.75
N GLU A 8 22.79 -26.85 4.95
CA GLU A 8 22.30 -25.72 4.14
C GLU A 8 22.11 -24.51 5.07
N ARG A 9 23.05 -23.60 5.02
CA ARG A 9 22.96 -22.28 5.65
C ARG A 9 21.79 -21.53 4.98
N ARG A 10 20.65 -21.54 5.66
CA ARG A 10 19.49 -20.69 5.32
C ARG A 10 19.97 -19.24 5.26
N ARG A 11 19.82 -18.61 4.11
CA ARG A 11 20.03 -17.16 3.96
C ARG A 11 19.14 -16.44 4.96
N PRO A 12 19.68 -15.58 5.83
CA PRO A 12 18.83 -14.66 6.61
C PRO A 12 18.02 -13.78 5.66
N LEU A 13 16.78 -13.50 6.02
CA LEU A 13 16.01 -12.44 5.38
C LEU A 13 16.80 -11.12 5.47
N PRO A 14 16.73 -10.24 4.46
CA PRO A 14 17.35 -8.91 4.55
C PRO A 14 16.93 -8.22 5.84
N ASP A 15 17.86 -7.60 6.56
CA ASP A 15 17.63 -6.97 7.87
C ASP A 15 16.41 -6.03 7.92
N ALA A 16 16.04 -5.43 6.77
CA ALA A 16 14.89 -4.54 6.66
C ALA A 16 13.52 -5.23 6.70
N GLU A 17 13.42 -6.52 6.29
CA GLU A 17 12.18 -7.31 6.43
C GLU A 17 12.05 -7.92 7.82
N ALA A 18 13.16 -7.97 8.53
CA ALA A 18 13.23 -8.54 9.86
C ALA A 18 12.62 -7.61 10.93
N ASP A 19 12.62 -6.30 10.75
CA ASP A 19 12.00 -5.36 11.68
C ASP A 19 10.48 -5.33 11.49
N GLY A 20 9.75 -5.52 12.61
CA GLY A 20 8.29 -5.51 12.60
C GLY A 20 7.61 -6.88 12.50
N VAL A 21 8.36 -7.99 12.56
CA VAL A 21 7.78 -9.34 12.64
C VAL A 21 7.45 -9.68 14.09
N ILE A 22 6.17 -9.93 14.37
CA ILE A 22 5.64 -10.38 15.66
C ILE A 22 5.19 -11.82 15.49
N GLU A 23 5.87 -12.77 16.13
CA GLU A 23 5.62 -14.19 15.93
C GLU A 23 5.25 -14.93 17.22
N GLY A 24 4.37 -15.91 17.06
CA GLY A 24 3.83 -16.70 18.18
C GLY A 24 2.50 -16.14 18.71
N ARG A 25 1.68 -17.07 19.24
CA ARG A 25 0.30 -16.79 19.63
C ARG A 25 0.18 -15.69 20.68
N ASN A 26 0.96 -15.79 21.74
CA ASN A 26 0.89 -14.85 22.85
C ASN A 26 1.36 -13.45 22.45
N ALA A 27 2.44 -13.35 21.66
CA ALA A 27 2.94 -12.08 21.17
C ALA A 27 1.94 -11.37 20.26
N VAL A 28 1.27 -12.12 19.35
CA VAL A 28 0.26 -11.54 18.45
C VAL A 28 -1.00 -11.15 19.23
N ILE A 29 -1.44 -11.95 20.22
CA ILE A 29 -2.58 -11.59 21.08
C ILE A 29 -2.28 -10.30 21.86
N GLU A 30 -1.09 -10.20 22.41
CA GLU A 30 -0.67 -9.02 23.18
C GLU A 30 -0.58 -7.77 22.28
N ALA A 31 0.01 -7.90 21.09
CA ALA A 31 0.05 -6.82 20.11
C ALA A 31 -1.37 -6.31 19.74
N LEU A 32 -2.32 -7.24 19.53
CA LEU A 32 -3.73 -6.89 19.30
C LEU A 32 -4.38 -6.23 20.53
N ARG A 33 -3.99 -6.66 21.75
CA ARG A 33 -4.54 -6.13 23.01
C ARG A 33 -4.11 -4.69 23.27
N VAL A 34 -2.83 -4.39 23.04
CA VAL A 34 -2.26 -3.05 23.26
C VAL A 34 -2.47 -2.08 22.09
N GLY A 35 -3.11 -2.54 21.00
CA GLY A 35 -3.40 -1.70 19.83
C GLY A 35 -2.17 -1.40 18.96
N THR A 36 -1.17 -2.32 18.93
CA THR A 36 -0.03 -2.17 18.01
C THR A 36 -0.52 -2.02 16.58
N ALA A 37 0.03 -1.07 15.84
CA ALA A 37 -0.27 -0.92 14.42
C ALA A 37 0.19 -2.18 13.67
N ILE A 38 -0.75 -2.94 13.12
CA ILE A 38 -0.49 -4.19 12.39
C ILE A 38 -0.93 -4.02 10.94
N ASP A 39 -0.03 -4.34 10.02
CA ASP A 39 -0.33 -4.34 8.59
C ASP A 39 -1.19 -5.54 8.19
N LYS A 40 -0.74 -6.75 8.56
CA LYS A 40 -1.48 -8.00 8.30
C LYS A 40 -1.05 -9.11 9.25
N ILE A 41 -1.92 -10.11 9.39
CA ILE A 41 -1.64 -11.31 10.17
C ILE A 41 -1.71 -12.52 9.26
N TYR A 42 -0.65 -13.33 9.26
CA TYR A 42 -0.62 -14.64 8.61
C TYR A 42 -1.00 -15.72 9.62
N ILE A 43 -1.92 -16.61 9.22
CA ILE A 43 -2.32 -17.79 9.98
C ILE A 43 -2.08 -19.03 9.12
N ALA A 44 -1.49 -20.06 9.69
CA ALA A 44 -1.22 -21.30 8.98
C ALA A 44 -2.52 -22.02 8.63
N LYS A 45 -2.64 -22.46 7.37
CA LYS A 45 -3.79 -23.22 6.89
C LYS A 45 -3.91 -24.57 7.61
N GLY A 46 -5.16 -24.99 7.86
CA GLY A 46 -5.46 -26.30 8.41
C GLY A 46 -5.25 -26.44 9.91
N GLU A 47 -4.81 -25.40 10.60
CA GLU A 47 -4.76 -25.41 12.06
C GLU A 47 -6.16 -25.06 12.64
N THR A 48 -6.76 -26.00 13.33
CA THR A 48 -8.11 -25.87 13.95
C THR A 48 -8.05 -25.42 15.41
N ASP A 49 -6.97 -24.76 15.81
CA ASP A 49 -6.76 -24.29 17.19
C ASP A 49 -7.70 -23.14 17.54
N LYS A 50 -8.40 -23.26 18.66
CA LYS A 50 -9.33 -22.23 19.16
C LYS A 50 -8.63 -20.87 19.38
N THR A 51 -7.36 -20.86 19.76
CA THR A 51 -6.56 -19.65 19.97
C THR A 51 -6.35 -18.90 18.66
N LEU A 52 -6.03 -19.60 17.58
CA LEU A 52 -5.86 -18.99 16.26
C LEU A 52 -7.19 -18.47 15.72
N GLY A 53 -8.30 -19.16 15.95
CA GLY A 53 -9.65 -18.67 15.66
C GLY A 53 -9.97 -17.36 16.39
N HIS A 54 -9.60 -17.27 17.67
CA HIS A 54 -9.76 -16.05 18.47
C HIS A 54 -8.90 -14.89 17.93
N VAL A 55 -7.62 -15.16 17.60
CA VAL A 55 -6.75 -14.17 16.97
C VAL A 55 -7.35 -13.65 15.67
N ALA A 56 -7.83 -14.56 14.81
CA ALA A 56 -8.46 -14.20 13.54
C ALA A 56 -9.71 -13.32 13.71
N SER A 57 -10.56 -13.65 14.70
CA SER A 57 -11.75 -12.84 15.01
C SER A 57 -11.36 -11.44 15.46
N ARG A 58 -10.51 -11.31 16.48
CA ARG A 58 -10.09 -10.01 17.01
C ARG A 58 -9.39 -9.15 15.95
N ALA A 59 -8.58 -9.78 15.10
CA ALA A 59 -7.92 -9.07 14.00
C ALA A 59 -8.94 -8.52 12.99
N ARG A 60 -9.98 -9.29 12.64
CA ARG A 60 -11.05 -8.83 11.75
C ARG A 60 -11.86 -7.70 12.37
N ASP A 61 -12.19 -7.81 13.65
CA ASP A 61 -12.92 -6.78 14.42
C ASP A 61 -12.11 -5.47 14.46
N ALA A 62 -10.79 -5.55 14.55
CA ALA A 62 -9.87 -4.42 14.45
C ALA A 62 -9.60 -3.95 12.99
N GLY A 63 -10.26 -4.53 11.99
CA GLY A 63 -10.07 -4.19 10.59
C GLY A 63 -8.72 -4.61 9.98
N ILE A 64 -7.96 -5.46 10.69
CA ILE A 64 -6.66 -5.97 10.24
C ILE A 64 -6.86 -7.10 9.23
N VAL A 65 -6.04 -7.11 8.18
CA VAL A 65 -6.09 -8.16 7.15
C VAL A 65 -5.53 -9.46 7.70
N VAL A 66 -6.36 -10.53 7.68
CA VAL A 66 -5.94 -11.88 8.01
C VAL A 66 -5.77 -12.68 6.72
N VAL A 67 -4.60 -13.30 6.56
CA VAL A 67 -4.22 -14.10 5.39
C VAL A 67 -3.94 -15.54 5.85
N GLU A 68 -4.71 -16.49 5.35
CA GLU A 68 -4.38 -17.90 5.51
C GLU A 68 -3.26 -18.27 4.54
N ALA A 69 -2.19 -18.86 5.04
CA ALA A 69 -1.02 -19.21 4.25
C ALA A 69 -0.46 -20.58 4.64
N ASP A 70 0.25 -21.20 3.71
CA ASP A 70 0.92 -22.46 3.99
C ASP A 70 2.02 -22.26 5.05
N ARG A 71 2.27 -23.27 5.88
CA ARG A 71 3.25 -23.20 6.97
C ARG A 71 4.64 -22.82 6.47
N ARG A 72 5.03 -23.29 5.28
CA ARG A 72 6.29 -22.90 4.63
C ARG A 72 6.45 -21.38 4.43
N LYS A 73 5.33 -20.69 4.16
CA LYS A 73 5.36 -19.22 4.03
C LYS A 73 5.63 -18.55 5.38
N LEU A 74 5.01 -19.06 6.45
CA LEU A 74 5.29 -18.57 7.81
C LEU A 74 6.74 -18.88 8.21
N ASP A 75 7.23 -20.07 7.93
CA ASP A 75 8.64 -20.44 8.18
C ASP A 75 9.61 -19.49 7.46
N GLY A 76 9.28 -19.04 6.24
CA GLY A 76 10.07 -18.09 5.47
C GLY A 76 10.06 -16.66 6.02
N ILE A 77 9.00 -16.27 6.74
CA ILE A 77 8.87 -14.95 7.37
C ILE A 77 9.44 -14.99 8.80
N SER A 78 9.31 -16.13 9.48
CA SER A 78 9.71 -16.31 10.88
C SER A 78 11.21 -16.15 11.08
N ARG A 79 11.59 -15.49 12.17
CA ARG A 79 12.98 -15.32 12.61
C ARG A 79 13.45 -16.42 13.52
N THR A 80 12.59 -16.80 14.46
CA THR A 80 12.91 -17.75 15.53
C THR A 80 12.47 -19.17 15.21
N HIS A 81 11.70 -19.34 14.11
CA HIS A 81 11.00 -20.59 13.77
C HIS A 81 10.02 -21.07 14.85
N ALA A 82 9.65 -20.19 15.79
CA ALA A 82 8.72 -20.47 16.87
C ALA A 82 7.35 -19.79 16.69
N HIS A 83 6.94 -19.56 15.44
CA HIS A 83 5.73 -18.80 15.10
C HIS A 83 4.41 -19.44 15.55
N GLN A 84 4.38 -20.72 15.92
CA GLN A 84 3.19 -21.41 16.45
C GLN A 84 1.93 -21.26 15.57
N GLY A 85 2.11 -21.17 14.23
CA GLY A 85 1.02 -21.04 13.27
C GLY A 85 0.52 -19.60 13.06
N VAL A 86 1.13 -18.60 13.66
CA VAL A 86 0.72 -17.20 13.47
C VAL A 86 1.91 -16.22 13.45
N ILE A 87 1.85 -15.28 12.53
CA ILE A 87 2.79 -14.15 12.42
C ILE A 87 2.00 -12.88 12.10
N ALA A 88 2.24 -11.81 12.84
CA ALA A 88 1.78 -10.48 12.49
C ALA A 88 2.95 -9.65 11.94
N LEU A 89 2.68 -8.85 10.92
CA LEU A 89 3.58 -7.83 10.44
C LEU A 89 3.13 -6.49 11.00
N ALA A 90 3.97 -5.86 11.80
CA ALA A 90 3.70 -4.52 12.32
C ALA A 90 3.76 -3.49 11.17
N ALA A 91 2.88 -2.51 11.22
CA ALA A 91 2.98 -1.32 10.40
C ALA A 91 3.90 -0.30 11.08
N VAL A 92 4.75 0.37 10.31
CA VAL A 92 5.66 1.41 10.84
C VAL A 92 4.92 2.68 11.27
N ARG A 93 3.66 2.82 10.86
CA ARG A 93 2.77 3.92 11.20
C ARG A 93 1.31 3.46 11.13
N GLU A 94 0.45 4.10 11.90
CA GLU A 94 -0.99 3.90 11.82
C GLU A 94 -1.56 4.44 10.51
N TYR A 95 -2.57 3.76 10.00
CA TYR A 95 -3.36 4.21 8.87
C TYR A 95 -4.40 5.22 9.35
N VAL A 96 -4.64 6.23 8.51
CA VAL A 96 -5.68 7.23 8.76
C VAL A 96 -6.94 6.94 7.93
N THR A 97 -8.00 7.72 8.13
CA THR A 97 -9.18 7.64 7.28
C THR A 97 -9.07 8.60 6.09
N VAL A 98 -9.82 8.34 5.02
CA VAL A 98 -9.88 9.22 3.85
C VAL A 98 -10.46 10.58 4.23
N GLU A 99 -11.46 10.56 5.10
CA GLU A 99 -12.11 11.78 5.62
C GLU A 99 -11.12 12.68 6.35
N SER A 100 -10.21 12.11 7.15
CA SER A 100 -9.19 12.91 7.85
C SER A 100 -8.20 13.56 6.87
N ILE A 101 -7.87 12.89 5.76
CA ILE A 101 -7.01 13.46 4.71
C ILE A 101 -7.72 14.65 4.04
N LEU A 102 -8.99 14.49 3.68
CA LEU A 102 -9.79 15.56 3.06
C LEU A 102 -10.01 16.74 4.01
N SER A 103 -10.26 16.47 5.28
CA SER A 103 -10.39 17.52 6.32
C SER A 103 -9.09 18.32 6.47
N ALA A 104 -7.94 17.65 6.47
CA ALA A 104 -6.63 18.33 6.55
C ALA A 104 -6.36 19.22 5.33
N ALA A 105 -6.79 18.82 4.13
CA ALA A 105 -6.72 19.67 2.94
C ALA A 105 -7.62 20.91 3.07
N ALA A 106 -8.84 20.73 3.53
CA ALA A 106 -9.80 21.82 3.75
C ALA A 106 -9.32 22.82 4.82
N GLU A 107 -8.73 22.34 5.91
CA GLU A 107 -8.14 23.16 6.97
C GLU A 107 -6.98 24.05 6.45
N ARG A 108 -6.24 23.56 5.45
CA ARG A 108 -5.18 24.33 4.76
C ARG A 108 -5.73 25.31 3.72
N GLY A 109 -7.03 25.21 3.39
CA GLY A 109 -7.62 25.97 2.28
C GLY A 109 -7.11 25.56 0.90
N GLU A 110 -6.61 24.32 0.77
CA GLU A 110 -5.99 23.81 -0.45
C GLU A 110 -6.94 22.82 -1.15
N PRO A 111 -7.02 22.84 -2.49
CA PRO A 111 -7.74 21.80 -3.22
C PRO A 111 -7.02 20.46 -3.02
N PRO A 112 -7.71 19.40 -2.57
CA PRO A 112 -7.06 18.13 -2.26
C PRO A 112 -6.31 17.56 -3.48
N LEU A 113 -5.10 17.06 -3.25
CA LEU A 113 -4.32 16.26 -4.17
C LEU A 113 -4.09 14.90 -3.51
N LEU A 114 -4.73 13.87 -4.06
CA LEU A 114 -4.68 12.50 -3.52
C LEU A 114 -3.97 11.58 -4.50
N VAL A 115 -3.26 10.58 -3.98
CA VAL A 115 -2.73 9.47 -4.76
C VAL A 115 -3.48 8.21 -4.39
N VAL A 116 -4.04 7.50 -5.35
CA VAL A 116 -4.73 6.24 -5.16
C VAL A 116 -3.94 5.14 -5.85
N CYS A 117 -3.46 4.16 -5.09
CA CYS A 117 -2.69 3.04 -5.63
C CYS A 117 -3.63 1.84 -5.87
N ASP A 118 -3.75 1.38 -7.10
CA ASP A 118 -4.51 0.17 -7.45
C ASP A 118 -3.56 -1.00 -7.67
N GLU A 119 -3.58 -1.96 -6.73
CA GLU A 119 -2.77 -3.19 -6.74
C GLU A 119 -1.24 -2.98 -6.80
N ILE A 120 -0.72 -1.90 -6.24
CA ILE A 120 0.73 -1.70 -6.07
C ILE A 120 1.24 -2.65 -4.99
N SER A 121 1.75 -3.81 -5.40
CA SER A 121 2.18 -4.90 -4.51
C SER A 121 3.67 -4.88 -4.15
N ASP A 122 4.50 -4.19 -4.95
CA ASP A 122 5.92 -4.02 -4.67
C ASP A 122 6.13 -2.90 -3.62
N PRO A 123 6.77 -3.22 -2.47
CA PRO A 123 7.06 -2.23 -1.44
C PRO A 123 8.05 -1.14 -1.91
N HIS A 124 8.91 -1.42 -2.88
CA HIS A 124 9.81 -0.41 -3.45
C HIS A 124 9.03 0.64 -4.22
N ASN A 125 8.06 0.23 -5.03
CA ASN A 125 7.19 1.17 -5.75
C ASN A 125 6.32 1.98 -4.79
N LEU A 126 5.69 1.34 -3.80
CA LEU A 126 4.90 2.07 -2.82
C LEU A 126 5.76 3.09 -2.06
N GLY A 127 6.97 2.70 -1.63
CA GLY A 127 7.88 3.62 -0.94
C GLY A 127 8.28 4.81 -1.81
N ALA A 128 8.60 4.59 -3.08
CA ALA A 128 8.93 5.66 -4.02
C ALA A 128 7.73 6.58 -4.30
N ILE A 129 6.51 6.01 -4.43
CA ILE A 129 5.26 6.80 -4.58
C ILE A 129 5.02 7.67 -3.34
N LEU A 130 5.15 7.11 -2.13
CA LEU A 130 5.00 7.88 -0.88
C LEU A 130 5.99 9.04 -0.80
N ARG A 131 7.26 8.79 -1.17
CA ARG A 131 8.28 9.83 -1.19
C ARG A 131 7.94 10.94 -2.16
N THR A 132 7.55 10.58 -3.39
CA THR A 132 7.20 11.58 -4.41
C THR A 132 5.93 12.34 -4.02
N ALA A 133 4.93 11.66 -3.48
CA ALA A 133 3.67 12.28 -3.05
C ALA A 133 3.90 13.29 -1.91
N GLU A 134 4.78 12.97 -0.96
CA GLU A 134 5.18 13.90 0.09
C GLU A 134 5.89 15.11 -0.49
N CYS A 135 6.92 14.91 -1.32
CA CYS A 135 7.68 16.00 -1.95
C CYS A 135 6.80 16.88 -2.85
N ALA A 136 5.77 16.34 -3.47
CA ALA A 136 4.80 17.05 -4.31
C ALA A 136 3.71 17.78 -3.50
N GLY A 137 3.70 17.66 -2.18
CA GLY A 137 2.68 18.28 -1.32
C GLY A 137 1.30 17.60 -1.44
N ALA A 138 1.24 16.33 -1.84
CA ALA A 138 -0.02 15.58 -1.83
C ALA A 138 -0.54 15.44 -0.40
N HIS A 139 -1.86 15.51 -0.24
CA HIS A 139 -2.50 15.46 1.07
C HIS A 139 -2.56 14.05 1.67
N GLY A 140 -2.46 13.02 0.83
CA GLY A 140 -2.39 11.64 1.29
C GLY A 140 -2.33 10.63 0.17
N VAL A 141 -1.98 9.40 0.56
CA VAL A 141 -1.94 8.23 -0.32
C VAL A 141 -2.97 7.21 0.15
N ILE A 142 -3.71 6.62 -0.76
CA ILE A 142 -4.77 5.66 -0.47
C ILE A 142 -4.39 4.33 -1.13
N ILE A 143 -4.40 3.27 -0.33
CA ILE A 143 -4.08 1.91 -0.79
C ILE A 143 -5.24 0.94 -0.49
N PRO A 144 -5.43 -0.14 -1.25
CA PRO A 144 -6.41 -1.15 -0.91
C PRO A 144 -5.92 -2.02 0.28
N LYS A 145 -6.87 -2.55 1.07
CA LYS A 145 -6.56 -3.48 2.17
C LYS A 145 -5.93 -4.80 1.69
N ARG A 146 -6.19 -5.20 0.44
CA ARG A 146 -5.69 -6.44 -0.16
C ARG A 146 -4.99 -6.15 -1.47
N ARG A 147 -4.11 -7.05 -1.91
CA ARG A 147 -3.35 -6.94 -3.17
C ARG A 147 -2.52 -5.66 -3.26
N SER A 148 -1.97 -5.22 -2.13
CA SER A 148 -1.11 -4.05 -2.05
C SER A 148 0.01 -4.30 -1.06
N ALA A 149 1.13 -3.62 -1.24
CA ALA A 149 2.11 -3.44 -0.20
C ALA A 149 1.50 -2.63 0.95
N GLY A 150 1.91 -2.92 2.18
CA GLY A 150 1.52 -2.16 3.35
C GLY A 150 2.68 -1.32 3.88
N LEU A 151 2.46 -0.57 4.97
CA LEU A 151 3.47 0.29 5.58
C LEU A 151 4.49 -0.52 6.39
N THR A 152 5.30 -1.31 5.71
CA THR A 152 6.35 -2.15 6.30
C THR A 152 7.67 -1.41 6.47
N ALA A 153 8.63 -2.02 7.18
CA ALA A 153 9.99 -1.48 7.31
C ALA A 153 10.68 -1.25 5.95
N VAL A 154 10.42 -2.12 4.95
CA VAL A 154 10.91 -1.94 3.58
C VAL A 154 10.36 -0.66 2.97
N VAL A 155 9.06 -0.41 3.11
CA VAL A 155 8.41 0.83 2.63
C VAL A 155 8.97 2.06 3.35
N ALA A 156 9.21 1.98 4.66
CA ALA A 156 9.85 3.06 5.41
C ALA A 156 11.24 3.40 4.87
N LYS A 157 12.05 2.39 4.62
CA LYS A 157 13.39 2.54 4.04
C LYS A 157 13.35 3.12 2.63
N THR A 158 12.51 2.58 1.76
CA THR A 158 12.42 2.99 0.34
C THR A 158 11.77 4.36 0.17
N SER A 159 10.88 4.75 1.09
CA SER A 159 10.32 6.11 1.12
C SER A 159 11.29 7.17 1.68
N ALA A 160 12.51 6.77 2.09
CA ALA A 160 13.48 7.67 2.76
C ALA A 160 12.86 8.47 3.93
N GLY A 161 11.95 7.84 4.67
CA GLY A 161 11.26 8.44 5.81
C GLY A 161 9.98 9.22 5.48
N ALA A 162 9.62 9.41 4.21
CA ALA A 162 8.41 10.14 3.83
C ALA A 162 7.13 9.54 4.41
N VAL A 163 7.12 8.21 4.66
CA VAL A 163 6.01 7.52 5.34
C VAL A 163 5.66 8.13 6.70
N SER A 164 6.59 8.81 7.35
CA SER A 164 6.35 9.48 8.65
C SER A 164 5.62 10.82 8.52
N TYR A 165 5.55 11.37 7.33
CA TYR A 165 4.96 12.70 7.07
C TYR A 165 3.66 12.60 6.30
N ILE A 166 3.62 11.84 5.20
CA ILE A 166 2.42 11.74 4.38
C ILE A 166 1.37 10.79 5.00
N PRO A 167 0.11 11.24 5.17
CA PRO A 167 -0.97 10.37 5.63
C PRO A 167 -1.26 9.25 4.63
N VAL A 168 -1.48 8.04 5.13
CA VAL A 168 -1.85 6.88 4.31
C VAL A 168 -3.16 6.29 4.80
N ALA A 169 -4.16 6.20 3.93
CA ALA A 169 -5.43 5.54 4.22
C ALA A 169 -5.52 4.15 3.57
N ARG A 170 -6.24 3.23 4.22
CA ARG A 170 -6.54 1.90 3.67
C ARG A 170 -8.03 1.73 3.45
N VAL A 171 -8.41 1.31 2.26
CA VAL A 171 -9.81 1.11 1.88
C VAL A 171 -10.08 -0.33 1.45
N ALA A 172 -11.30 -0.80 1.68
CA ALA A 172 -11.70 -2.14 1.28
C ALA A 172 -11.92 -2.25 -0.24
N ASN A 173 -12.35 -1.16 -0.88
CA ASN A 173 -12.80 -1.14 -2.26
C ASN A 173 -12.48 0.20 -2.92
N ILE A 174 -11.54 0.20 -3.88
CA ILE A 174 -11.15 1.42 -4.62
C ILE A 174 -12.31 1.95 -5.50
N PRO A 175 -13.03 1.16 -6.30
CA PRO A 175 -14.17 1.66 -7.06
C PRO A 175 -15.22 2.40 -6.23
N SER A 176 -15.53 1.91 -5.02
CA SER A 176 -16.45 2.60 -4.10
C SER A 176 -15.88 3.93 -3.63
N LEU A 177 -14.61 3.93 -3.22
CA LEU A 177 -13.90 5.16 -2.85
C LEU A 177 -13.97 6.21 -3.95
N LEU A 178 -13.67 5.85 -5.21
CA LEU A 178 -13.68 6.80 -6.32
C LEU A 178 -15.05 7.45 -6.50
N LYS A 179 -16.13 6.66 -6.38
CA LYS A 179 -17.52 7.19 -6.42
C LYS A 179 -17.78 8.18 -5.30
N ASP A 180 -17.28 7.92 -4.10
CA ASP A 180 -17.49 8.79 -2.94
C ASP A 180 -16.64 10.06 -3.01
N LEU A 181 -15.42 10.00 -3.56
CA LEU A 181 -14.59 11.16 -3.85
C LEU A 181 -15.26 12.08 -4.91
N LYS A 182 -15.82 11.51 -5.97
CA LYS A 182 -16.55 12.27 -7.01
C LYS A 182 -17.76 13.00 -6.45
N LYS A 183 -18.53 12.39 -5.54
CA LYS A 183 -19.64 13.07 -4.83
C LYS A 183 -19.19 14.28 -4.01
N GLN A 184 -17.93 14.28 -3.59
CA GLN A 184 -17.30 15.38 -2.84
C GLN A 184 -16.59 16.39 -3.75
N GLY A 185 -16.77 16.30 -5.08
CA GLY A 185 -16.21 17.23 -6.05
C GLY A 185 -14.73 16.97 -6.38
N VAL A 186 -14.18 15.80 -6.04
CA VAL A 186 -12.81 15.41 -6.40
C VAL A 186 -12.83 14.72 -7.76
N TRP A 187 -12.13 15.26 -8.73
CA TRP A 187 -11.92 14.66 -10.05
C TRP A 187 -10.94 13.51 -9.99
N VAL A 188 -11.25 12.42 -10.69
CA VAL A 188 -10.47 11.19 -10.68
C VAL A 188 -9.74 11.00 -12.00
N PHE A 189 -8.42 11.05 -11.95
CA PHE A 189 -7.51 10.88 -13.10
C PHE A 189 -6.83 9.52 -13.02
N GLY A 190 -7.25 8.58 -13.85
CA GLY A 190 -6.63 7.25 -13.93
C GLY A 190 -5.48 7.23 -14.94
N THR A 191 -4.38 6.59 -14.59
CA THR A 191 -3.22 6.46 -15.49
C THR A 191 -3.37 5.24 -16.41
N ALA A 192 -3.36 5.46 -17.70
CA ALA A 192 -3.44 4.40 -18.71
C ALA A 192 -2.55 4.73 -19.91
N ALA A 193 -1.87 3.70 -20.45
CA ALA A 193 -1.00 3.90 -21.62
C ALA A 193 -1.80 4.28 -22.88
N ASP A 194 -3.05 3.82 -22.96
CA ASP A 194 -4.03 4.10 -24.02
C ASP A 194 -5.06 5.16 -23.60
N GLY A 195 -4.74 5.95 -22.57
CA GLY A 195 -5.60 7.01 -22.07
C GLY A 195 -5.95 8.04 -23.15
N THR A 196 -7.21 8.46 -23.18
CA THR A 196 -7.74 9.39 -24.18
C THR A 196 -7.35 10.85 -23.93
N THR A 197 -6.86 11.17 -22.74
CA THR A 197 -6.45 12.52 -22.32
C THR A 197 -4.92 12.55 -22.20
N ASP A 198 -4.26 13.46 -22.95
CA ASP A 198 -2.84 13.71 -22.77
C ASP A 198 -2.62 14.40 -21.42
N LEU A 199 -1.60 13.96 -20.67
CA LEU A 199 -1.27 14.52 -19.36
C LEU A 199 -1.10 16.05 -19.39
N TYR A 200 -0.44 16.57 -20.41
CA TYR A 200 -0.13 17.99 -20.49
C TYR A 200 -1.34 18.86 -20.89
N THR A 201 -2.46 18.23 -21.24
CA THR A 201 -3.74 18.92 -21.51
C THR A 201 -4.78 18.70 -20.40
N ALA A 202 -4.52 17.76 -19.48
CA ALA A 202 -5.39 17.50 -18.33
C ALA A 202 -5.38 18.70 -17.36
N ASP A 203 -6.53 19.09 -16.84
CA ASP A 203 -6.64 20.13 -15.80
C ASP A 203 -6.53 19.52 -14.40
N LEU A 204 -5.37 19.68 -13.76
CA LEU A 204 -5.05 19.18 -12.43
C LEU A 204 -5.08 20.27 -11.35
N LYS A 205 -5.59 21.47 -11.65
CA LYS A 205 -5.59 22.63 -10.72
C LYS A 205 -6.56 22.46 -9.56
N GLY A 206 -7.73 21.88 -9.83
CA GLY A 206 -8.78 21.64 -8.84
C GLY A 206 -8.54 20.42 -7.93
N PRO A 207 -9.54 20.05 -7.10
CA PRO A 207 -9.50 18.83 -6.31
C PRO A 207 -9.28 17.61 -7.20
N ALA A 208 -8.21 16.83 -6.95
CA ALA A 208 -7.79 15.74 -7.83
C ALA A 208 -7.35 14.50 -7.05
N ALA A 209 -7.73 13.34 -7.56
CA ALA A 209 -7.24 12.03 -7.16
C ALA A 209 -6.54 11.37 -8.36
N ILE A 210 -5.24 11.16 -8.27
CA ILE A 210 -4.43 10.51 -9.30
C ILE A 210 -4.36 9.03 -8.97
N VAL A 211 -4.89 8.18 -9.85
CA VAL A 211 -4.93 6.72 -9.68
C VAL A 211 -3.76 6.09 -10.45
N ILE A 212 -2.92 5.36 -9.73
CA ILE A 212 -1.76 4.65 -10.26
C ILE A 212 -2.04 3.16 -10.22
N GLY A 213 -2.01 2.51 -11.36
CA GLY A 213 -2.15 1.06 -11.49
C GLY A 213 -0.82 0.31 -11.34
N SER A 214 -0.91 -1.02 -11.27
CA SER A 214 0.27 -1.90 -11.21
C SER A 214 1.07 -1.92 -12.51
N GLU A 215 2.36 -2.29 -12.44
CA GLU A 215 3.29 -2.25 -13.59
C GLU A 215 2.89 -3.16 -14.76
N GLY A 216 2.33 -4.34 -14.48
CA GLY A 216 2.02 -5.31 -15.53
C GLY A 216 0.62 -5.15 -16.12
N SER A 217 -0.38 -5.03 -15.26
CA SER A 217 -1.79 -5.01 -15.63
C SER A 217 -2.41 -3.61 -15.65
N GLY A 218 -1.67 -2.58 -15.20
CA GLY A 218 -2.24 -1.25 -15.04
C GLY A 218 -3.30 -1.19 -13.93
N MET A 219 -4.29 -0.35 -14.10
CA MET A 219 -5.46 -0.30 -13.24
C MET A 219 -6.42 -1.47 -13.52
N THR A 220 -7.09 -1.95 -12.49
CA THR A 220 -8.18 -2.92 -12.69
C THR A 220 -9.32 -2.29 -13.49
N ARG A 221 -10.03 -3.12 -14.27
CA ARG A 221 -11.12 -2.65 -15.15
C ARG A 221 -12.14 -1.79 -14.39
N LEU A 222 -12.59 -2.24 -13.22
CA LEU A 222 -13.59 -1.51 -12.43
C LEU A 222 -13.05 -0.17 -11.91
N VAL A 223 -11.76 -0.06 -11.62
CA VAL A 223 -11.13 1.20 -11.22
C VAL A 223 -11.08 2.14 -12.41
N SER A 224 -10.62 1.67 -13.57
CA SER A 224 -10.58 2.45 -14.81
C SER A 224 -11.95 3.00 -15.21
N GLU A 225 -13.00 2.16 -15.16
CA GLU A 225 -14.39 2.56 -15.47
C GLU A 225 -14.95 3.62 -14.49
N ASN A 226 -14.36 3.78 -13.31
CA ASN A 226 -14.77 4.78 -12.32
C ASN A 226 -13.93 6.06 -12.33
N CYS A 227 -12.89 6.16 -13.16
CA CYS A 227 -12.17 7.39 -13.41
C CYS A 227 -13.00 8.36 -14.26
N ASP A 228 -12.84 9.67 -14.04
CA ASP A 228 -13.44 10.69 -14.88
C ASP A 228 -12.61 10.91 -16.16
N PHE A 229 -11.30 10.78 -16.03
CA PHE A 229 -10.33 10.90 -17.12
C PHE A 229 -9.35 9.74 -17.11
N LEU A 230 -9.05 9.18 -18.26
CA LEU A 230 -7.93 8.27 -18.47
C LEU A 230 -6.80 9.05 -19.11
N VAL A 231 -5.74 9.27 -18.33
CA VAL A 231 -4.62 10.12 -18.69
C VAL A 231 -3.43 9.28 -19.15
N SER A 232 -2.89 9.62 -20.31
CA SER A 232 -1.66 9.03 -20.84
C SER A 232 -0.48 9.98 -20.75
N ILE A 233 0.70 9.40 -20.45
CA ILE A 233 1.98 10.09 -20.57
C ILE A 233 2.50 9.86 -21.99
N PRO A 234 2.80 10.92 -22.78
CA PRO A 234 3.31 10.75 -24.14
C PRO A 234 4.61 9.95 -24.18
N MET A 235 4.58 8.79 -24.84
CA MET A 235 5.73 7.92 -25.00
C MET A 235 6.36 8.12 -26.39
N LYS A 236 7.66 8.39 -26.43
CA LYS A 236 8.40 8.59 -27.72
C LYS A 236 9.28 7.40 -28.10
N GLY A 237 9.41 6.40 -27.19
CA GLY A 237 10.22 5.23 -27.38
C GLY A 237 9.42 4.02 -27.91
N ARG A 238 10.06 2.85 -27.89
CA ARG A 238 9.43 1.57 -28.30
C ARG A 238 8.73 0.87 -27.12
N ILE A 239 9.05 1.26 -25.90
CA ILE A 239 8.43 0.71 -24.69
C ILE A 239 7.17 1.54 -24.37
N SER A 240 6.06 0.86 -24.14
CA SER A 240 4.73 1.47 -24.02
C SER A 240 4.34 1.88 -22.59
N SER A 241 5.17 1.57 -21.59
CA SER A 241 4.84 1.87 -20.19
C SER A 241 6.08 2.26 -19.39
N LEU A 242 5.86 3.03 -18.32
CA LEU A 242 6.86 3.35 -17.30
C LEU A 242 6.66 2.48 -16.07
N ASN A 243 7.69 2.41 -15.22
CA ASN A 243 7.53 1.96 -13.85
C ASN A 243 6.44 2.77 -13.13
N ALA A 244 5.63 2.13 -12.29
CA ALA A 244 4.49 2.77 -11.62
C ALA A 244 4.88 4.00 -10.80
N SER A 245 6.00 3.95 -10.07
CA SER A 245 6.47 5.10 -9.29
C SER A 245 7.00 6.24 -10.15
N ALA A 246 7.61 5.93 -11.32
CA ALA A 246 8.03 6.94 -12.28
C ALA A 246 6.81 7.64 -12.91
N ALA A 247 5.79 6.88 -13.31
CA ALA A 247 4.54 7.45 -13.79
C ALA A 247 3.89 8.37 -12.74
N ALA A 248 3.81 7.90 -11.49
CA ALA A 248 3.30 8.71 -10.38
C ALA A 248 4.06 10.03 -10.21
N ALA A 249 5.40 9.99 -10.32
CA ALA A 249 6.22 11.19 -10.20
C ALA A 249 5.92 12.23 -11.30
N ILE A 250 5.76 11.77 -12.53
CA ILE A 250 5.47 12.66 -13.66
C ILE A 250 4.10 13.33 -13.48
N LEU A 251 3.05 12.56 -13.12
CA LEU A 251 1.71 13.11 -12.92
C LEU A 251 1.64 14.07 -11.73
N LEU A 252 2.27 13.71 -10.62
CA LEU A 252 2.29 14.56 -9.43
C LEU A 252 3.00 15.88 -9.68
N TYR A 253 4.15 15.87 -10.36
CA TYR A 253 4.86 17.10 -10.66
C TYR A 253 4.21 17.93 -11.76
N GLU A 254 3.43 17.31 -12.66
CA GLU A 254 2.55 18.09 -13.54
C GLU A 254 1.44 18.78 -12.74
N ALA A 255 0.84 18.09 -11.77
CA ALA A 255 -0.13 18.72 -10.86
C ALA A 255 0.51 19.87 -10.05
N VAL A 256 1.74 19.71 -9.55
CA VAL A 256 2.50 20.78 -8.87
C VAL A 256 2.70 21.97 -9.81
N ARG A 257 3.20 21.73 -11.03
CA ARG A 257 3.43 22.78 -12.02
C ARG A 257 2.16 23.60 -12.33
N GLN A 258 1.00 22.94 -12.35
CA GLN A 258 -0.26 23.63 -12.66
C GLN A 258 -0.84 24.40 -11.47
N ARG A 259 -0.47 24.01 -10.23
CA ARG A 259 -0.95 24.61 -8.98
C ARG A 259 -0.02 25.69 -8.41
N SER A 260 1.15 25.87 -9.03
CA SER A 260 2.19 26.88 -8.66
C SER A 260 1.89 28.26 -9.21
#